data_0875ebf4f23e2310119b542859b19f2c
#
_entry.id   0875ebf4f23e2310119b542859b19f2c
#
_cell.length_a   1.000
_cell.length_b   1.000
_cell.length_c   1.000
_cell.angle_alpha   90.00
_cell.angle_beta   90.00
_cell.angle_gamma   90.00
#
_symmetry.space_group_name_H-M   'P 1'
#
loop_
_entity.id
_entity.type
_entity.pdbx_description
1 polymer ?
#
loop_
_entity_poly.entity_id
_entity_poly.type
_entity_poly.pdbx_seq_one_letter_code
_entity_poly.pdbx_strand_id
1 'polypeptide(L)'
;MKKSERIVWSQMVIDTALNNPAILKQLGKVGLPKEQVLAGKSYVEEVIRLEAVQRKEMGERFDATDELNTVRDQARSLYTKHVADARHALRNQRGYWEALDLDGKRKAELFEWLAQADTFYNNIGPAMSILKKYNVTDAEVTEARVLIDKVIAAYKNRSREASEAKAATQQRNTALKELDNWMKRFVQTAKLAFVDEPHYLEVLGIGKKKMA
;
A
#
# COMPACT_ATOMS: atom_id res chain seq x y z
N MET A 1 -10.67 22.39 -4.48
CA MET A 1 -10.41 21.99 -3.08
C MET A 1 -9.64 20.69 -3.04
N LYS A 2 -8.62 20.59 -2.19
CA LYS A 2 -7.91 19.31 -1.90
C LYS A 2 -8.84 18.35 -1.15
N LYS A 3 -8.53 17.05 -1.13
CA LYS A 3 -9.38 16.03 -0.45
C LYS A 3 -9.63 16.36 1.01
N SER A 4 -8.57 16.66 1.77
CA SER A 4 -8.65 17.02 3.18
C SER A 4 -9.52 18.26 3.42
N GLU A 5 -9.40 19.28 2.60
CA GLU A 5 -10.22 20.48 2.68
C GLU A 5 -11.71 20.19 2.49
N ARG A 6 -12.04 19.25 1.56
CA ARG A 6 -13.44 18.86 1.32
C ARG A 6 -14.04 18.15 2.53
N ILE A 7 -13.30 17.26 3.15
CA ILE A 7 -13.76 16.52 4.34
C ILE A 7 -14.02 17.50 5.48
N VAL A 8 -13.04 18.36 5.79
CA VAL A 8 -13.18 19.38 6.85
C VAL A 8 -14.33 20.34 6.56
N TRP A 9 -14.46 20.83 5.33
CA TRP A 9 -15.58 21.69 4.94
C TRP A 9 -16.92 20.97 5.08
N SER A 10 -17.05 19.73 4.62
CA SER A 10 -18.27 18.94 4.77
C SER A 10 -18.66 18.77 6.23
N GLN A 11 -17.69 18.43 7.09
CA GLN A 11 -17.90 18.30 8.52
C GLN A 11 -18.40 19.61 9.15
N MET A 12 -17.74 20.73 8.83
CA MET A 12 -18.14 22.05 9.34
C MET A 12 -19.57 22.41 8.92
N VAL A 13 -19.92 22.20 7.65
CA VAL A 13 -21.27 22.51 7.13
C VAL A 13 -22.34 21.67 7.87
N ILE A 14 -22.10 20.38 8.01
CA ILE A 14 -23.03 19.44 8.66
C ILE A 14 -23.17 19.75 10.15
N ASP A 15 -22.06 19.94 10.86
CA ASP A 15 -22.08 20.24 12.28
C ASP A 15 -22.74 21.60 12.55
N THR A 16 -22.51 22.60 11.70
CA THR A 16 -23.21 23.91 11.80
C THR A 16 -24.72 23.74 11.59
N ALA A 17 -25.13 22.92 10.60
CA ALA A 17 -26.56 22.67 10.38
C ALA A 17 -27.20 21.96 11.58
N LEU A 18 -26.53 20.95 12.15
CA LEU A 18 -27.03 20.15 13.28
C LEU A 18 -27.13 20.98 14.58
N ASN A 19 -26.23 21.94 14.79
CA ASN A 19 -26.17 22.77 15.99
C ASN A 19 -27.03 24.05 15.92
N ASN A 20 -27.70 24.32 14.78
CA ASN A 20 -28.54 25.46 14.60
C ASN A 20 -30.02 25.08 14.40
N PRO A 21 -30.89 25.20 15.43
CA PRO A 21 -32.28 24.80 15.32
C PRO A 21 -33.09 25.55 14.25
N ALA A 22 -32.75 26.82 13.96
CA ALA A 22 -33.42 27.58 12.92
C ALA A 22 -33.09 27.01 11.51
N ILE A 23 -31.82 26.69 11.29
CA ILE A 23 -31.37 26.04 10.06
C ILE A 23 -32.04 24.68 9.89
N LEU A 24 -32.03 23.82 10.92
CA LEU A 24 -32.68 22.50 10.86
C LEU A 24 -34.18 22.61 10.55
N LYS A 25 -34.88 23.56 11.15
CA LYS A 25 -36.32 23.80 10.93
C LYS A 25 -36.59 24.15 9.48
N GLN A 26 -35.79 25.02 8.87
CA GLN A 26 -35.98 25.42 7.47
C GLN A 26 -35.62 24.31 6.51
N LEU A 27 -34.48 23.61 6.74
CA LEU A 27 -34.10 22.44 5.94
C LEU A 27 -35.17 21.34 5.97
N GLY A 28 -35.80 21.12 7.13
CA GLY A 28 -36.90 20.16 7.28
C GLY A 28 -38.13 20.48 6.43
N LYS A 29 -38.44 21.76 6.20
CA LYS A 29 -39.56 22.21 5.34
C LYS A 29 -39.37 21.85 3.87
N VAL A 30 -38.11 21.73 3.42
CA VAL A 30 -37.76 21.41 2.03
C VAL A 30 -37.31 19.96 1.86
N GLY A 31 -37.69 19.09 2.81
CA GLY A 31 -37.44 17.65 2.71
C GLY A 31 -36.07 17.17 3.18
N LEU A 32 -35.35 17.99 3.97
CA LEU A 32 -34.06 17.60 4.57
C LEU A 32 -34.16 17.64 6.10
N PRO A 33 -34.90 16.71 6.75
CA PRO A 33 -35.04 16.66 8.19
C PRO A 33 -33.70 16.28 8.89
N LYS A 34 -33.68 16.42 10.22
CA LYS A 34 -32.49 16.18 11.07
C LYS A 34 -31.87 14.82 10.82
N GLU A 35 -32.65 13.76 10.62
CA GLU A 35 -32.20 12.39 10.38
C GLU A 35 -31.39 12.30 9.09
N GLN A 36 -31.77 13.03 8.06
CA GLN A 36 -31.01 13.07 6.81
C GLN A 36 -29.71 13.88 6.94
N VAL A 37 -29.70 14.94 7.76
CA VAL A 37 -28.46 15.68 8.06
C VAL A 37 -27.51 14.80 8.88
N LEU A 38 -28.01 14.00 9.82
CA LEU A 38 -27.23 12.99 10.56
C LEU A 38 -26.65 11.92 9.64
N ALA A 39 -27.39 11.51 8.61
CA ALA A 39 -26.83 10.58 7.60
C ALA A 39 -25.63 11.21 6.89
N GLY A 40 -25.63 12.52 6.64
CA GLY A 40 -24.46 13.24 6.12
C GLY A 40 -23.24 13.15 7.04
N LYS A 41 -23.47 13.23 8.36
CA LYS A 41 -22.39 13.05 9.35
C LYS A 41 -21.77 11.66 9.27
N SER A 42 -22.59 10.61 9.11
CA SER A 42 -22.11 9.24 8.95
C SER A 42 -21.22 9.07 7.70
N TYR A 43 -21.52 9.76 6.58
CA TYR A 43 -20.63 9.77 5.41
C TYR A 43 -19.27 10.39 5.71
N VAL A 44 -19.23 11.48 6.47
CA VAL A 44 -17.95 12.11 6.88
C VAL A 44 -17.14 11.17 7.76
N GLU A 45 -17.78 10.58 8.80
CA GLU A 45 -17.15 9.64 9.73
C GLU A 45 -16.57 8.42 8.99
N GLU A 46 -17.30 7.88 8.02
CA GLU A 46 -16.84 6.74 7.23
C GLU A 46 -15.63 7.11 6.35
N VAL A 47 -15.62 8.28 5.72
CA VAL A 47 -14.46 8.75 4.95
C VAL A 47 -13.23 8.90 5.85
N ILE A 48 -13.39 9.48 7.05
CA ILE A 48 -12.29 9.65 8.02
C ILE A 48 -11.74 8.28 8.45
N ARG A 49 -12.62 7.34 8.76
CA ARG A 49 -12.26 5.96 9.11
C ARG A 49 -11.46 5.28 8.00
N LEU A 50 -11.96 5.37 6.76
CA LEU A 50 -11.31 4.74 5.60
C LEU A 50 -10.00 5.43 5.20
N GLU A 51 -9.83 6.73 5.48
CA GLU A 51 -8.53 7.39 5.32
C GLU A 51 -7.49 6.85 6.30
N ALA A 52 -7.90 6.56 7.54
CA ALA A 52 -7.00 5.94 8.51
C ALA A 52 -6.59 4.52 8.10
N VAL A 53 -7.55 3.71 7.63
CA VAL A 53 -7.28 2.37 7.08
C VAL A 53 -6.32 2.46 5.91
N GLN A 54 -6.60 3.32 4.94
CA GLN A 54 -5.75 3.47 3.73
C GLN A 54 -4.30 3.88 4.08
N ARG A 55 -4.10 4.74 5.10
CA ARG A 55 -2.75 5.11 5.55
C ARG A 55 -2.03 3.93 6.18
N LYS A 56 -2.73 3.12 6.99
CA LYS A 56 -2.19 1.92 7.62
C LYS A 56 -1.72 0.93 6.54
N GLU A 57 -2.60 0.56 5.61
CA GLU A 57 -2.30 -0.38 4.52
C GLU A 57 -1.14 0.10 3.61
N MET A 58 -1.03 1.43 3.41
CA MET A 58 0.12 1.99 2.69
C MET A 58 1.42 1.84 3.45
N GLY A 59 1.41 1.99 4.78
CA GLY A 59 2.56 1.73 5.64
C GLY A 59 3.01 0.27 5.53
N GLU A 60 2.09 -0.67 5.74
CA GLU A 60 2.36 -2.12 5.66
C GLU A 60 2.92 -2.54 4.29
N ARG A 61 2.42 -1.94 3.19
CA ARG A 61 2.97 -2.14 1.85
C ARG A 61 4.42 -1.65 1.72
N PHE A 62 4.78 -0.53 2.34
CA PHE A 62 6.16 -0.03 2.31
C PHE A 62 7.08 -0.94 3.13
N ASP A 63 6.66 -1.32 4.34
CA ASP A 63 7.41 -2.22 5.21
C ASP A 63 7.67 -3.57 4.52
N ALA A 64 6.66 -4.15 3.88
CA ALA A 64 6.81 -5.39 3.12
C ALA A 64 7.74 -5.25 1.89
N THR A 65 7.81 -4.07 1.29
CA THR A 65 8.74 -3.79 0.19
C THR A 65 10.17 -3.70 0.70
N ASP A 66 10.39 -3.05 1.83
CA ASP A 66 11.70 -2.89 2.46
C ASP A 66 12.23 -4.24 2.99
N GLU A 67 11.35 -5.07 3.59
CA GLU A 67 11.67 -6.44 3.98
C GLU A 67 12.13 -7.27 2.78
N LEU A 68 11.37 -7.28 1.68
CA LEU A 68 11.76 -8.00 0.47
C LEU A 68 13.13 -7.55 -0.06
N ASN A 69 13.38 -6.25 -0.09
CA ASN A 69 14.66 -5.71 -0.55
C ASN A 69 15.81 -6.19 0.35
N THR A 70 15.62 -6.11 1.66
CA THR A 70 16.61 -6.50 2.66
C THR A 70 16.99 -7.98 2.54
N VAL A 71 16.01 -8.87 2.56
CA VAL A 71 16.27 -10.33 2.48
C VAL A 71 16.82 -10.74 1.11
N ARG A 72 16.37 -10.08 0.03
CA ARG A 72 16.90 -10.30 -1.32
C ARG A 72 18.38 -9.92 -1.42
N ASP A 73 18.77 -8.79 -0.86
CA ASP A 73 20.15 -8.30 -0.94
C ASP A 73 21.08 -9.17 -0.10
N GLN A 74 20.63 -9.66 1.06
CA GLN A 74 21.36 -10.66 1.85
C GLN A 74 21.56 -11.97 1.07
N ALA A 75 20.49 -12.52 0.50
CA ALA A 75 20.55 -13.74 -0.27
C ALA A 75 21.43 -13.61 -1.52
N ARG A 76 21.34 -12.47 -2.22
CA ARG A 76 22.19 -12.17 -3.39
C ARG A 76 23.67 -12.04 -3.03
N SER A 77 23.97 -11.39 -1.92
CA SER A 77 25.35 -11.24 -1.46
C SER A 77 26.00 -12.58 -1.21
N LEU A 78 25.32 -13.47 -0.47
CA LEU A 78 25.82 -14.80 -0.16
C LEU A 78 25.93 -15.68 -1.40
N TYR A 79 24.92 -15.67 -2.27
CA TYR A 79 24.96 -16.37 -3.56
C TYR A 79 26.10 -15.91 -4.45
N THR A 80 26.33 -14.60 -4.55
CA THR A 80 27.41 -14.03 -5.37
C THR A 80 28.78 -14.46 -4.85
N LYS A 81 28.98 -14.46 -3.52
CA LYS A 81 30.19 -14.98 -2.88
C LYS A 81 30.40 -16.45 -3.25
N HIS A 82 29.38 -17.31 -3.02
CA HIS A 82 29.49 -18.73 -3.30
C HIS A 82 29.76 -19.04 -4.78
N VAL A 83 29.14 -18.31 -5.71
CA VAL A 83 29.41 -18.47 -7.15
C VAL A 83 30.85 -18.07 -7.49
N ALA A 84 31.37 -17.00 -6.91
CA ALA A 84 32.76 -16.57 -7.12
C ALA A 84 33.75 -17.64 -6.61
N ASP A 85 33.54 -18.14 -5.41
CA ASP A 85 34.36 -19.19 -4.80
C ASP A 85 34.28 -20.51 -5.62
N ALA A 86 33.08 -20.89 -6.06
CA ALA A 86 32.88 -22.05 -6.91
C ALA A 86 33.57 -21.92 -8.28
N ARG A 87 33.48 -20.77 -8.92
CA ARG A 87 34.18 -20.50 -10.18
C ARG A 87 35.69 -20.63 -10.02
N HIS A 88 36.25 -20.14 -8.94
CA HIS A 88 37.64 -20.26 -8.66
C HIS A 88 38.04 -21.71 -8.38
N ALA A 89 37.32 -22.39 -7.49
CA ALA A 89 37.61 -23.76 -7.05
C ALA A 89 37.47 -24.80 -8.16
N LEU A 90 36.46 -24.62 -9.02
CA LEU A 90 36.03 -25.62 -10.02
C LEU A 90 36.48 -25.29 -11.46
N ARG A 91 37.39 -24.31 -11.63
CA ARG A 91 37.83 -23.83 -12.98
C ARG A 91 38.25 -24.90 -13.99
N ASN A 92 38.79 -26.05 -13.50
CA ASN A 92 39.25 -27.16 -14.32
C ASN A 92 38.25 -28.34 -14.31
N GLN A 93 37.04 -28.16 -13.80
CA GLN A 93 36.05 -29.22 -13.58
C GLN A 93 34.76 -28.96 -14.37
N ARG A 94 34.80 -29.15 -15.67
CA ARG A 94 33.71 -28.82 -16.60
C ARG A 94 32.37 -29.43 -16.19
N GLY A 95 32.33 -30.65 -15.66
CA GLY A 95 31.07 -31.26 -15.23
C GLY A 95 30.38 -30.52 -14.08
N TYR A 96 31.15 -30.07 -13.08
CA TYR A 96 30.58 -29.23 -12.01
C TYR A 96 30.25 -27.84 -12.50
N TRP A 97 31.03 -27.28 -13.41
CA TRP A 97 30.78 -25.98 -14.00
C TRP A 97 29.41 -25.92 -14.67
N GLU A 98 29.09 -26.93 -15.46
CA GLU A 98 27.78 -27.07 -16.12
C GLU A 98 26.65 -27.32 -15.08
N ALA A 99 26.85 -28.30 -14.19
CA ALA A 99 25.83 -28.68 -13.20
C ALA A 99 25.42 -27.55 -12.27
N LEU A 100 26.34 -26.63 -11.95
CA LEU A 100 26.11 -25.49 -11.07
C LEU A 100 25.72 -24.20 -11.82
N ASP A 101 25.52 -24.27 -13.14
CA ASP A 101 25.25 -23.08 -13.98
C ASP A 101 26.24 -21.94 -13.71
N LEU A 102 27.56 -22.23 -13.76
CA LEU A 102 28.59 -21.24 -13.44
C LEU A 102 28.91 -20.31 -14.61
N ASP A 103 28.44 -20.59 -15.81
CA ASP A 103 28.69 -19.78 -16.99
C ASP A 103 27.91 -18.46 -16.98
N GLY A 104 28.42 -17.49 -17.74
CA GLY A 104 27.74 -16.26 -18.07
C GLY A 104 27.50 -15.32 -16.88
N LYS A 105 26.69 -14.30 -17.12
CA LYS A 105 26.31 -13.30 -16.11
C LYS A 105 25.17 -13.80 -15.24
N ARG A 106 25.20 -13.40 -13.98
CA ARG A 106 24.06 -13.66 -13.07
C ARG A 106 22.87 -12.80 -13.47
N LYS A 107 21.68 -13.39 -13.37
CA LYS A 107 20.43 -12.73 -13.74
C LYS A 107 20.08 -11.61 -12.77
N ALA A 108 19.51 -10.52 -13.28
CA ALA A 108 19.10 -9.37 -12.49
C ALA A 108 17.65 -9.49 -12.01
N GLU A 109 16.77 -10.01 -12.87
CA GLU A 109 15.35 -10.19 -12.57
C GLU A 109 15.15 -11.24 -11.48
N LEU A 110 14.20 -10.96 -10.57
CA LEU A 110 14.01 -11.74 -9.35
C LEU A 110 13.82 -13.24 -9.62
N PHE A 111 12.90 -13.59 -10.49
CA PHE A 111 12.56 -15.00 -10.74
C PHE A 111 13.64 -15.74 -11.51
N GLU A 112 14.30 -15.08 -12.47
CA GLU A 112 15.41 -15.66 -13.20
C GLU A 112 16.60 -15.89 -12.27
N TRP A 113 16.88 -14.94 -11.36
CA TRP A 113 17.92 -15.09 -10.36
C TRP A 113 17.60 -16.19 -9.35
N LEU A 114 16.35 -16.28 -8.87
CA LEU A 114 15.93 -17.37 -7.99
C LEU A 114 16.11 -18.74 -8.65
N ALA A 115 15.77 -18.89 -9.94
CA ALA A 115 15.97 -20.12 -10.67
C ALA A 115 17.47 -20.50 -10.78
N GLN A 116 18.36 -19.53 -11.03
CA GLN A 116 19.80 -19.78 -11.05
C GLN A 116 20.33 -20.17 -9.66
N ALA A 117 19.88 -19.50 -8.59
CA ALA A 117 20.28 -19.81 -7.23
C ALA A 117 19.77 -21.20 -6.80
N ASP A 118 18.56 -21.55 -7.17
CA ASP A 118 17.99 -22.88 -6.92
C ASP A 118 18.80 -23.97 -7.64
N THR A 119 19.11 -23.79 -8.91
CA THR A 119 19.98 -24.73 -9.68
C THR A 119 21.33 -24.90 -9.00
N PHE A 120 21.97 -23.81 -8.58
CA PHE A 120 23.27 -23.85 -7.90
C PHE A 120 23.20 -24.62 -6.58
N TYR A 121 22.29 -24.26 -5.69
CA TYR A 121 22.22 -24.87 -4.36
C TYR A 121 21.66 -26.29 -4.37
N ASN A 122 20.84 -26.69 -5.32
CA ASN A 122 20.36 -28.06 -5.43
C ASN A 122 21.46 -29.00 -5.94
N ASN A 123 22.37 -28.51 -6.77
CA ASN A 123 23.43 -29.33 -7.37
C ASN A 123 24.78 -29.20 -6.67
N ILE A 124 24.94 -28.37 -5.62
CA ILE A 124 26.22 -28.07 -4.99
C ILE A 124 26.80 -29.27 -4.19
N GLY A 125 25.97 -30.21 -3.74
CA GLY A 125 26.36 -31.30 -2.85
C GLY A 125 27.60 -32.09 -3.30
N PRO A 126 27.65 -32.62 -4.52
CA PRO A 126 28.82 -33.37 -5.02
C PRO A 126 30.12 -32.55 -5.04
N ALA A 127 30.05 -31.21 -5.18
CA ALA A 127 31.20 -30.33 -5.22
C ALA A 127 31.69 -29.87 -3.82
N MET A 128 30.92 -30.11 -2.76
CA MET A 128 31.20 -29.58 -1.42
C MET A 128 32.56 -30.02 -0.85
N SER A 129 33.05 -31.21 -1.17
CA SER A 129 34.39 -31.66 -0.72
C SER A 129 35.53 -30.77 -1.25
N ILE A 130 35.34 -30.16 -2.42
CA ILE A 130 36.26 -29.21 -3.02
C ILE A 130 36.00 -27.80 -2.48
N LEU A 131 34.74 -27.38 -2.47
CA LEU A 131 34.32 -26.04 -2.11
C LEU A 131 34.63 -25.65 -0.65
N LYS A 132 34.61 -26.61 0.28
CA LYS A 132 35.01 -26.42 1.67
C LYS A 132 36.45 -25.90 1.83
N LYS A 133 37.34 -26.22 0.87
CA LYS A 133 38.73 -25.71 0.85
C LYS A 133 38.79 -24.24 0.43
N TYR A 134 37.69 -23.69 -0.09
CA TYR A 134 37.56 -22.32 -0.61
C TYR A 134 36.47 -21.53 0.15
N ASN A 135 36.35 -21.82 1.45
CA ASN A 135 35.47 -21.10 2.39
C ASN A 135 33.96 -21.17 2.09
N VAL A 136 33.49 -22.23 1.38
CA VAL A 136 32.06 -22.53 1.24
C VAL A 136 31.71 -23.63 2.23
N THR A 137 31.02 -23.32 3.30
CA THR A 137 30.67 -24.28 4.37
C THR A 137 29.23 -24.81 4.20
N ASP A 138 28.94 -25.98 4.80
CA ASP A 138 27.59 -26.54 4.84
C ASP A 138 26.62 -25.60 5.56
N ALA A 139 27.08 -24.89 6.59
CA ALA A 139 26.29 -23.91 7.33
C ALA A 139 25.87 -22.73 6.43
N GLU A 140 26.81 -22.16 5.68
CA GLU A 140 26.52 -21.07 4.73
C GLU A 140 25.59 -21.50 3.61
N VAL A 141 25.73 -22.73 3.08
CA VAL A 141 24.82 -23.28 2.08
C VAL A 141 23.41 -23.45 2.65
N THR A 142 23.30 -23.90 3.90
CA THR A 142 22.01 -24.00 4.58
C THR A 142 21.39 -22.61 4.80
N GLU A 143 22.19 -21.66 5.26
CA GLU A 143 21.76 -20.26 5.43
C GLU A 143 21.27 -19.65 4.12
N ALA A 144 22.00 -19.87 3.02
CA ALA A 144 21.64 -19.39 1.70
C ALA A 144 20.27 -19.91 1.23
N ARG A 145 19.99 -21.21 1.47
CA ARG A 145 18.68 -21.81 1.16
C ARG A 145 17.57 -21.20 1.98
N VAL A 146 17.80 -21.01 3.29
CA VAL A 146 16.83 -20.32 4.18
C VAL A 146 16.58 -18.88 3.70
N LEU A 147 17.61 -18.17 3.27
CA LEU A 147 17.45 -16.81 2.72
C LEU A 147 16.64 -16.82 1.41
N ILE A 148 16.84 -17.78 0.53
CA ILE A 148 16.03 -17.92 -0.70
C ILE A 148 14.56 -18.15 -0.36
N ASP A 149 14.27 -19.03 0.60
CA ASP A 149 12.89 -19.27 1.06
C ASP A 149 12.28 -18.00 1.66
N LYS A 150 13.06 -17.23 2.44
CA LYS A 150 12.63 -15.93 2.96
C LYS A 150 12.33 -14.92 1.84
N VAL A 151 13.13 -14.88 0.78
CA VAL A 151 12.87 -14.00 -0.38
C VAL A 151 11.53 -14.37 -1.03
N ILE A 152 11.25 -15.66 -1.22
CA ILE A 152 9.98 -16.13 -1.78
C ILE A 152 8.80 -15.75 -0.88
N ALA A 153 8.93 -15.93 0.43
CA ALA A 153 7.91 -15.56 1.41
C ALA A 153 7.66 -14.04 1.44
N ALA A 154 8.73 -13.24 1.48
CA ALA A 154 8.64 -11.77 1.47
C ALA A 154 8.03 -11.25 0.16
N TYR A 155 8.33 -11.85 -0.99
CA TYR A 155 7.68 -11.50 -2.26
C TYR A 155 6.17 -11.76 -2.23
N LYS A 156 5.74 -12.91 -1.69
CA LYS A 156 4.31 -13.22 -1.53
C LYS A 156 3.63 -12.23 -0.59
N ASN A 157 4.27 -11.90 0.55
CA ASN A 157 3.77 -10.91 1.49
C ASN A 157 3.63 -9.54 0.83
N ARG A 158 4.66 -9.04 0.17
CA ARG A 158 4.64 -7.74 -0.55
C ARG A 158 3.52 -7.69 -1.61
N SER A 159 3.25 -8.81 -2.29
CA SER A 159 2.16 -8.89 -3.28
C SER A 159 0.79 -8.80 -2.64
N ARG A 160 0.61 -9.43 -1.46
CA ARG A 160 -0.61 -9.34 -0.65
C ARG A 160 -0.86 -7.91 -0.18
N GLU A 161 0.14 -7.30 0.47
CA GLU A 161 0.05 -5.93 0.99
C GLU A 161 -0.22 -4.90 -0.13
N ALA A 162 0.37 -5.09 -1.31
CA ALA A 162 0.09 -4.23 -2.46
C ALA A 162 -1.38 -4.33 -2.92
N SER A 163 -1.99 -5.52 -2.83
CA SER A 163 -3.40 -5.73 -3.15
C SER A 163 -4.33 -5.10 -2.11
N GLU A 164 -4.02 -5.26 -0.82
CA GLU A 164 -4.78 -4.71 0.31
C GLU A 164 -4.75 -3.17 0.29
N ALA A 165 -3.58 -2.56 0.09
CA ALA A 165 -3.45 -1.11 -0.05
C ALA A 165 -4.22 -0.54 -1.26
N LYS A 166 -4.28 -1.30 -2.37
CA LYS A 166 -5.10 -0.92 -3.53
C LYS A 166 -6.59 -0.98 -3.20
N ALA A 167 -7.04 -2.02 -2.52
CA ALA A 167 -8.43 -2.17 -2.10
C ALA A 167 -8.86 -1.06 -1.13
N ALA A 168 -8.04 -0.77 -0.11
CA ALA A 168 -8.29 0.32 0.83
C ALA A 168 -8.37 1.69 0.12
N THR A 169 -7.50 1.92 -0.87
CA THR A 169 -7.55 3.14 -1.68
C THR A 169 -8.86 3.25 -2.46
N GLN A 170 -9.36 2.15 -3.04
CA GLN A 170 -10.63 2.12 -3.77
C GLN A 170 -11.81 2.38 -2.83
N GLN A 171 -11.87 1.71 -1.68
CA GLN A 171 -12.92 1.89 -0.67
C GLN A 171 -13.01 3.34 -0.22
N ARG A 172 -11.89 3.96 0.17
CA ARG A 172 -11.82 5.36 0.55
C ARG A 172 -12.31 6.29 -0.57
N ASN A 173 -11.91 6.03 -1.83
CA ASN A 173 -12.34 6.86 -2.96
C ASN A 173 -13.85 6.74 -3.22
N THR A 174 -14.43 5.56 -3.05
CA THR A 174 -15.88 5.33 -3.16
C THR A 174 -16.63 6.13 -2.09
N ALA A 175 -16.25 5.99 -0.83
CA ALA A 175 -16.88 6.73 0.25
C ALA A 175 -16.76 8.25 0.08
N LEU A 176 -15.62 8.74 -0.39
CA LEU A 176 -15.43 10.17 -0.69
C LEU A 176 -16.37 10.65 -1.80
N LYS A 177 -16.59 9.83 -2.84
CA LYS A 177 -17.54 10.13 -3.91
C LYS A 177 -18.99 10.16 -3.40
N GLU A 178 -19.34 9.27 -2.49
CA GLU A 178 -20.67 9.24 -1.85
C GLU A 178 -20.89 10.50 -1.00
N LEU A 179 -19.91 10.90 -0.20
CA LEU A 179 -19.92 12.15 0.54
C LEU A 179 -20.07 13.36 -0.40
N ASP A 180 -19.27 13.44 -1.46
CA ASP A 180 -19.35 14.52 -2.43
C ASP A 180 -20.75 14.61 -3.09
N ASN A 181 -21.35 13.47 -3.44
CA ASN A 181 -22.70 13.43 -4.02
C ASN A 181 -23.77 13.85 -3.00
N TRP A 182 -23.63 13.44 -1.75
CA TRP A 182 -24.53 13.84 -0.69
C TRP A 182 -24.40 15.36 -0.44
N MET A 183 -23.19 15.88 -0.30
CA MET A 183 -22.93 17.30 -0.11
C MET A 183 -23.47 18.15 -1.25
N LYS A 184 -23.34 17.70 -2.50
CA LYS A 184 -23.92 18.39 -3.65
C LYS A 184 -25.44 18.55 -3.52
N ARG A 185 -26.15 17.49 -3.12
CA ARG A 185 -27.60 17.53 -2.88
C ARG A 185 -27.94 18.44 -1.71
N PHE A 186 -27.21 18.31 -0.59
CA PHE A 186 -27.38 19.14 0.60
C PHE A 186 -27.26 20.64 0.24
N VAL A 187 -26.20 21.03 -0.46
CA VAL A 187 -25.98 22.43 -0.87
C VAL A 187 -27.11 22.94 -1.79
N GLN A 188 -27.60 22.12 -2.71
CA GLN A 188 -28.72 22.47 -3.57
C GLN A 188 -30.00 22.69 -2.74
N THR A 189 -30.32 21.79 -1.82
CA THR A 189 -31.49 21.88 -0.95
C THR A 189 -31.36 23.08 0.01
N ALA A 190 -30.19 23.33 0.59
CA ALA A 190 -29.94 24.48 1.45
C ALA A 190 -30.14 25.80 0.71
N LYS A 191 -29.72 25.92 -0.55
CA LYS A 191 -29.99 27.11 -1.37
C LYS A 191 -31.48 27.36 -1.62
N LEU A 192 -32.26 26.30 -1.76
CA LEU A 192 -33.73 26.41 -1.88
C LEU A 192 -34.37 26.82 -0.55
N ALA A 193 -33.93 26.23 0.58
CA ALA A 193 -34.43 26.51 1.92
C ALA A 193 -34.21 27.95 2.34
N PHE A 194 -33.15 28.59 1.89
CA PHE A 194 -32.69 29.91 2.34
C PHE A 194 -32.72 30.99 1.25
N VAL A 195 -33.60 30.83 0.26
CA VAL A 195 -33.77 31.83 -0.84
C VAL A 195 -34.12 33.21 -0.27
N ASP A 196 -34.99 33.25 0.75
CA ASP A 196 -35.45 34.49 1.40
C ASP A 196 -34.55 34.91 2.55
N GLU A 197 -33.66 34.02 3.05
CA GLU A 197 -32.79 34.26 4.21
C GLU A 197 -31.33 33.86 3.88
N PRO A 198 -30.68 34.51 2.91
CA PRO A 198 -29.38 34.08 2.36
C PRO A 198 -28.24 34.14 3.40
N HIS A 199 -28.40 34.89 4.49
CA HIS A 199 -27.40 34.93 5.57
C HIS A 199 -27.16 33.56 6.22
N TYR A 200 -28.14 32.63 6.23
CA TYR A 200 -27.93 31.28 6.70
C TYR A 200 -26.99 30.45 5.81
N LEU A 201 -26.89 30.75 4.51
CA LEU A 201 -25.90 30.14 3.63
C LEU A 201 -24.47 30.56 4.00
N GLU A 202 -24.30 31.82 4.45
CA GLU A 202 -23.00 32.28 4.92
C GLU A 202 -22.62 31.62 6.26
N VAL A 203 -23.59 31.47 7.17
CA VAL A 203 -23.41 30.74 8.42
C VAL A 203 -23.00 29.29 8.19
N LEU A 204 -23.60 28.63 7.19
CA LEU A 204 -23.22 27.28 6.74
C LEU A 204 -21.88 27.22 6.03
N GLY A 205 -21.28 28.35 5.68
CA GLY A 205 -20.07 28.38 4.84
C GLY A 205 -20.33 28.01 3.38
N ILE A 206 -21.60 28.10 2.92
CA ILE A 206 -22.03 27.86 1.55
C ILE A 206 -22.15 29.24 0.86
N GLY A 207 -21.32 29.48 -0.15
CA GLY A 207 -21.40 30.74 -0.90
C GLY A 207 -20.25 31.71 -0.69
N LYS A 208 -19.33 31.47 0.24
CA LYS A 208 -18.07 32.23 0.29
C LYS A 208 -17.21 31.84 -0.91
N LYS A 209 -16.93 32.82 -1.79
CA LYS A 209 -15.84 32.74 -2.75
C LYS A 209 -14.58 32.27 -2.01
N LYS A 210 -13.82 31.33 -2.61
CA LYS A 210 -12.50 30.89 -2.13
C LYS A 210 -11.75 32.09 -1.55
N MET A 211 -11.36 31.99 -0.27
CA MET A 211 -10.23 32.77 0.18
C MET A 211 -9.02 32.32 -0.67
N ALA A 212 -8.43 33.28 -1.34
CA ALA A 212 -7.27 33.13 -2.21
C ALA A 212 -6.05 32.64 -1.40
#